data_4d0bb149149154aa37e3e7fe653a7e1f
#
_entry.id   4d0bb149149154aa37e3e7fe653a7e1f
#
_cell.length_a   1.000
_cell.length_b   1.000
_cell.length_c   1.000
_cell.angle_alpha   90.00
_cell.angle_beta   90.00
_cell.angle_gamma   90.00
#
_symmetry.space_group_name_H-M   'P 1'
#
loop_
_entity.id
_entity.type
_entity.pdbx_description
1 polymer ?
#
loop_
_entity_poly.entity_id
_entity_poly.type
_entity_poly.pdbx_seq_one_letter_code
_entity_poly.pdbx_strand_id
1 'polypeptide(L)'
;MADLAKGRHTATRFALGAALGVLVFLAVYGVSPLDVANDAFCRGGYIEKDIQQHYAGWLFYRENAIGFPFCVTKAVNAPAGVSVAYTDSIPLLAALLRPVANALGGTFQYFGWFTLTSFALQGGFGALLCGLLCESVPACAAGSLLFSASPILIERAFRHTSLGAQWLVLAALYCYFCGRRQGRYRLPLLFAVNVLAVGIHPYFLPMTYAVTLALLLEYAVTHKRWTGPAVFLGCDLACTAVLGWALGLLYGTATSGGQALYGYFSMNLNALWNPAGVNGVLYSRFLPAQNQVGGNYDAFAYLGLGVLIALP
;
A
#
# COMPACT_ATOMS: atom_id res chain seq x y z
N MET A 1 36.20 2.69 -2.15
CA MET A 1 35.88 2.72 -0.70
C MET A 1 34.69 3.67 -0.39
N ALA A 2 34.63 4.89 -0.93
CA ALA A 2 33.53 5.83 -0.68
C ALA A 2 32.14 5.30 -1.11
N ASP A 3 32.04 4.59 -2.22
CA ASP A 3 30.77 4.01 -2.70
C ASP A 3 30.26 2.84 -1.84
N LEU A 4 31.17 2.04 -1.30
CA LEU A 4 30.82 0.97 -0.36
C LEU A 4 30.35 1.52 0.99
N ALA A 5 30.98 2.59 1.48
CA ALA A 5 30.56 3.28 2.70
C ALA A 5 29.15 3.91 2.51
N LYS A 6 28.92 4.57 1.39
CA LYS A 6 27.62 5.18 1.05
C LYS A 6 26.51 4.13 0.90
N GLY A 7 26.83 2.96 0.34
CA GLY A 7 25.92 1.81 0.25
C GLY A 7 25.56 1.24 1.63
N ARG A 8 26.54 1.10 2.53
CA ARG A 8 26.32 0.63 3.91
C ARG A 8 25.38 1.58 4.68
N HIS A 9 25.59 2.88 4.60
CA HIS A 9 24.70 3.84 5.25
C HIS A 9 23.27 3.78 4.72
N THR A 10 23.06 3.53 3.43
CA THR A 10 21.73 3.36 2.83
C THR A 10 21.04 2.12 3.39
N ALA A 11 21.73 0.99 3.42
CA ALA A 11 21.18 -0.27 3.97
C ALA A 11 20.84 -0.13 5.47
N THR A 12 21.74 0.48 6.25
CA THR A 12 21.53 0.70 7.68
C THR A 12 20.31 1.59 7.94
N ARG A 13 20.15 2.69 7.20
CA ARG A 13 18.97 3.58 7.33
C ARG A 13 17.69 2.83 7.01
N PHE A 14 17.69 2.08 5.91
CA PHE A 14 16.52 1.28 5.56
C PHE A 14 16.17 0.25 6.65
N ALA A 15 17.16 -0.49 7.14
CA ALA A 15 16.95 -1.51 8.16
C ALA A 15 16.44 -0.92 9.49
N LEU A 16 17.01 0.21 9.92
CA LEU A 16 16.53 0.92 11.11
C LEU A 16 15.10 1.45 10.93
N GLY A 17 14.82 2.06 9.79
CA GLY A 17 13.46 2.52 9.48
C GLY A 17 12.45 1.36 9.41
N ALA A 18 12.83 0.25 8.81
CA ALA A 18 11.99 -0.95 8.75
C ALA A 18 11.74 -1.54 10.14
N ALA A 19 12.77 -1.59 10.99
CA ALA A 19 12.63 -2.04 12.38
C ALA A 19 11.68 -1.12 13.18
N LEU A 20 11.77 0.20 12.99
CA LEU A 20 10.84 1.14 13.60
C LEU A 20 9.41 0.94 13.09
N GLY A 21 9.21 0.69 11.81
CA GLY A 21 7.90 0.34 11.24
C GLY A 21 7.32 -0.93 11.89
N VAL A 22 8.13 -1.97 12.06
CA VAL A 22 7.73 -3.20 12.78
C VAL A 22 7.33 -2.87 14.22
N LEU A 23 8.10 -2.06 14.92
CA LEU A 23 7.78 -1.66 16.30
C LEU A 23 6.47 -0.88 16.38
N VAL A 24 6.20 0.02 15.43
CA VAL A 24 4.92 0.73 15.36
C VAL A 24 3.77 -0.24 15.14
N PHE A 25 3.89 -1.19 14.20
CA PHE A 25 2.88 -2.22 13.98
C PHE A 25 2.61 -3.01 15.26
N LEU A 26 3.65 -3.49 15.94
CA LEU A 26 3.51 -4.28 17.17
C LEU A 26 2.91 -3.45 18.33
N ALA A 27 3.25 -2.18 18.41
CA ALA A 27 2.70 -1.28 19.43
C ALA A 27 1.20 -1.01 19.22
N VAL A 28 0.74 -0.95 17.98
CA VAL A 28 -0.66 -0.64 17.64
C VAL A 28 -1.54 -1.89 17.62
N TYR A 29 -1.06 -2.97 17.02
CA TYR A 29 -1.88 -4.17 16.73
C TYR A 29 -1.46 -5.41 17.52
N GLY A 30 -0.28 -5.40 18.14
CA GLY A 30 0.27 -6.57 18.82
C GLY A 30 0.72 -7.66 17.85
N VAL A 31 0.85 -8.87 18.40
CA VAL A 31 1.30 -10.06 17.64
C VAL A 31 0.17 -10.93 17.11
N SER A 32 -1.03 -10.75 17.65
CA SER A 32 -2.20 -11.59 17.33
C SER A 32 -2.50 -11.69 15.81
N PRO A 33 -2.43 -10.61 15.00
CA PRO A 33 -2.66 -10.71 13.57
C PRO A 33 -1.60 -11.51 12.80
N LEU A 34 -0.45 -11.80 13.40
CA LEU A 34 0.64 -12.55 12.76
C LEU A 34 0.43 -14.06 12.82
N ASP A 35 -0.45 -14.54 13.66
CA ASP A 35 -0.87 -15.93 13.64
C ASP A 35 -1.77 -16.19 12.40
N VAL A 36 -1.24 -16.94 11.46
CA VAL A 36 -1.94 -17.23 10.19
C VAL A 36 -3.22 -18.06 10.39
N ALA A 37 -3.33 -18.78 11.51
CA ALA A 37 -4.51 -19.53 11.89
C ALA A 37 -5.57 -18.69 12.62
N ASN A 38 -5.21 -17.48 13.07
CA ASN A 38 -6.11 -16.56 13.73
C ASN A 38 -6.79 -15.64 12.72
N ASP A 39 -8.06 -15.92 12.44
CA ASP A 39 -8.89 -15.10 11.55
C ASP A 39 -9.94 -14.26 12.30
N ALA A 40 -9.90 -14.22 13.63
CA ALA A 40 -10.90 -13.55 14.43
C ALA A 40 -11.04 -12.06 14.07
N PHE A 41 -9.92 -11.36 13.85
CA PHE A 41 -9.94 -9.96 13.42
C PHE A 41 -10.47 -9.78 11.99
N CYS A 42 -10.31 -10.79 11.12
CA CYS A 42 -10.87 -10.80 9.77
C CYS A 42 -12.39 -10.99 9.76
N ARG A 43 -12.97 -11.57 10.83
CA ARG A 43 -14.41 -11.83 10.94
C ARG A 43 -15.19 -10.70 11.62
N GLY A 44 -14.58 -9.57 11.89
CA GLY A 44 -15.28 -8.38 12.41
C GLY A 44 -14.84 -7.91 13.79
N GLY A 45 -13.63 -8.28 14.24
CA GLY A 45 -13.16 -8.00 15.59
C GLY A 45 -12.59 -6.61 15.85
N TYR A 46 -12.06 -5.91 14.84
CA TYR A 46 -11.33 -4.66 15.09
C TYR A 46 -12.00 -3.42 14.55
N ILE A 47 -12.33 -3.39 13.28
CA ILE A 47 -12.73 -2.15 12.62
C ILE A 47 -13.54 -2.50 11.37
N GLU A 48 -14.83 -2.56 11.45
CA GLU A 48 -15.75 -2.60 10.33
C GLU A 48 -15.58 -3.68 9.23
N LYS A 49 -16.54 -3.69 8.36
CA LYS A 49 -16.95 -4.75 7.45
C LYS A 49 -16.01 -5.04 6.27
N ASP A 50 -15.07 -4.14 5.92
CA ASP A 50 -14.27 -4.29 4.69
C ASP A 50 -13.24 -5.43 4.80
N ILE A 51 -12.59 -5.59 5.95
CA ILE A 51 -11.70 -6.75 6.16
C ILE A 51 -12.46 -8.08 6.04
N GLN A 52 -13.74 -8.12 6.34
CA GLN A 52 -14.58 -9.30 6.15
C GLN A 52 -14.73 -9.61 4.66
N GLN A 53 -14.94 -8.59 3.82
CA GLN A 53 -15.00 -8.74 2.37
C GLN A 53 -13.66 -9.24 1.80
N HIS A 54 -12.53 -8.69 2.27
CA HIS A 54 -11.21 -9.12 1.86
C HIS A 54 -10.96 -10.58 2.20
N TYR A 55 -11.31 -10.98 3.42
CA TYR A 55 -11.15 -12.35 3.89
C TYR A 55 -12.12 -13.33 3.20
N ALA A 56 -13.38 -12.95 3.02
CA ALA A 56 -14.34 -13.74 2.28
C ALA A 56 -13.91 -13.98 0.83
N GLY A 57 -13.42 -12.94 0.14
CA GLY A 57 -12.85 -13.07 -1.21
C GLY A 57 -11.71 -14.07 -1.26
N TRP A 58 -10.80 -14.02 -0.27
CA TRP A 58 -9.72 -14.99 -0.13
C TRP A 58 -10.24 -16.42 0.08
N LEU A 59 -11.19 -16.65 0.99
CA LEU A 59 -11.74 -17.96 1.27
C LEU A 59 -12.40 -18.58 0.03
N PHE A 60 -13.28 -17.84 -0.63
CA PHE A 60 -13.94 -18.33 -1.85
C PHE A 60 -12.96 -18.59 -2.98
N TYR A 61 -11.91 -17.76 -3.11
CA TYR A 61 -10.87 -17.99 -4.09
C TYR A 61 -10.03 -19.22 -3.77
N ARG A 62 -9.67 -19.41 -2.51
CA ARG A 62 -8.85 -20.52 -2.05
C ARG A 62 -9.49 -21.88 -2.36
N GLU A 63 -10.78 -22.01 -2.17
CA GLU A 63 -11.55 -23.26 -2.31
C GLU A 63 -11.91 -23.59 -3.77
N ASN A 64 -11.83 -22.65 -4.67
CA ASN A 64 -12.25 -22.83 -6.06
C ASN A 64 -11.15 -23.49 -6.91
N ALA A 65 -11.51 -24.03 -8.07
CA ALA A 65 -10.54 -24.55 -9.04
C ALA A 65 -9.63 -23.44 -9.57
N ILE A 66 -8.36 -23.76 -9.85
CA ILE A 66 -7.46 -22.83 -10.53
C ILE A 66 -7.89 -22.72 -11.99
N GLY A 67 -8.12 -21.50 -12.45
CA GLY A 67 -8.44 -21.18 -13.83
C GLY A 67 -7.56 -20.04 -14.36
N PHE A 68 -7.85 -19.60 -15.54
CA PHE A 68 -7.30 -18.38 -16.09
C PHE A 68 -8.45 -17.42 -16.38
N PRO A 69 -8.33 -16.13 -15.99
CA PRO A 69 -7.26 -15.50 -15.20
C PRO A 69 -7.10 -16.10 -13.80
N PHE A 70 -5.88 -16.01 -13.23
CA PHE A 70 -5.50 -16.78 -12.03
C PHE A 70 -6.28 -16.41 -10.77
N CYS A 71 -6.70 -15.14 -10.62
CA CYS A 71 -7.35 -14.64 -9.41
C CYS A 71 -8.87 -14.52 -9.55
N VAL A 72 -9.49 -15.36 -10.36
CA VAL A 72 -10.95 -15.39 -10.54
C VAL A 72 -11.54 -16.56 -9.76
N THR A 73 -12.63 -16.32 -9.04
CA THR A 73 -13.45 -17.36 -8.39
C THR A 73 -14.86 -17.36 -8.95
N LYS A 74 -15.40 -18.56 -9.19
CA LYS A 74 -16.80 -18.76 -9.58
C LYS A 74 -17.70 -19.15 -8.38
N ALA A 75 -17.11 -19.25 -7.18
CA ALA A 75 -17.86 -19.50 -5.96
C ALA A 75 -18.69 -18.29 -5.52
N VAL A 76 -18.37 -17.12 -6.06
CA VAL A 76 -19.13 -15.87 -5.88
C VAL A 76 -19.62 -15.40 -7.24
N ASN A 77 -20.86 -14.90 -7.31
CA ASN A 77 -21.49 -14.39 -8.53
C ASN A 77 -21.54 -15.43 -9.67
N ALA A 78 -21.90 -16.68 -9.34
CA ALA A 78 -22.03 -17.74 -10.34
C ALA A 78 -23.16 -17.44 -11.34
N PRO A 79 -23.01 -17.82 -12.63
CA PRO A 79 -21.89 -18.54 -13.23
C PRO A 79 -20.73 -17.59 -13.68
N ALA A 80 -20.94 -16.28 -13.65
CA ALA A 80 -19.99 -15.29 -14.17
C ALA A 80 -18.67 -15.30 -13.38
N GLY A 81 -18.71 -15.39 -12.05
CA GLY A 81 -17.54 -15.29 -11.20
C GLY A 81 -17.12 -13.85 -10.91
N VAL A 82 -16.10 -13.69 -10.09
CA VAL A 82 -15.52 -12.40 -9.71
C VAL A 82 -14.01 -12.51 -9.51
N SER A 83 -13.27 -11.49 -9.87
CA SER A 83 -11.85 -11.42 -9.51
C SER A 83 -11.67 -10.98 -8.07
N VAL A 84 -10.71 -11.59 -7.36
CA VAL A 84 -10.35 -11.19 -5.99
C VAL A 84 -9.74 -9.79 -5.92
N ALA A 85 -9.40 -9.19 -7.04
CA ALA A 85 -9.04 -7.78 -7.12
C ALA A 85 -10.18 -6.85 -6.68
N TYR A 86 -11.43 -7.27 -6.93
CA TYR A 86 -12.63 -6.49 -6.53
C TYR A 86 -13.09 -6.77 -5.10
N THR A 87 -12.42 -7.68 -4.41
CA THR A 87 -12.64 -7.96 -2.98
C THR A 87 -11.49 -7.46 -2.12
N ASP A 88 -10.53 -6.73 -2.70
CA ASP A 88 -9.31 -6.22 -2.05
C ASP A 88 -8.45 -7.28 -1.35
N SER A 89 -8.55 -8.53 -1.83
CA SER A 89 -7.83 -9.67 -1.26
C SER A 89 -6.37 -9.76 -1.74
N ILE A 90 -5.78 -8.68 -2.23
CA ILE A 90 -4.38 -8.57 -2.66
C ILE A 90 -4.03 -9.66 -3.69
N PRO A 91 -4.44 -9.51 -4.97
CA PRO A 91 -4.42 -10.59 -5.97
C PRO A 91 -3.10 -11.33 -6.10
N LEU A 92 -1.98 -10.61 -6.05
CA LEU A 92 -0.65 -11.20 -6.16
C LEU A 92 -0.37 -12.16 -4.98
N LEU A 93 -0.66 -11.73 -3.75
CA LEU A 93 -0.46 -12.59 -2.58
C LEU A 93 -1.45 -13.73 -2.55
N ALA A 94 -2.70 -13.49 -2.91
CA ALA A 94 -3.71 -14.54 -3.01
C ALA A 94 -3.26 -15.65 -3.97
N ALA A 95 -2.75 -15.28 -5.17
CA ALA A 95 -2.25 -16.26 -6.14
C ALA A 95 -1.03 -17.03 -5.62
N LEU A 96 -0.06 -16.33 -5.02
CA LEU A 96 1.19 -16.94 -4.54
C LEU A 96 0.98 -17.83 -3.31
N LEU A 97 0.11 -17.40 -2.38
CA LEU A 97 -0.06 -18.10 -1.10
C LEU A 97 -1.12 -19.20 -1.14
N ARG A 98 -1.96 -19.24 -2.17
CA ARG A 98 -2.99 -20.29 -2.31
C ARG A 98 -2.44 -21.72 -2.26
N PRO A 99 -1.37 -22.10 -2.99
CA PRO A 99 -0.82 -23.46 -2.91
C PRO A 99 -0.34 -23.77 -1.48
N VAL A 100 0.31 -22.84 -0.82
CA VAL A 100 0.81 -22.97 0.56
C VAL A 100 -0.36 -23.18 1.53
N ALA A 101 -1.36 -22.30 1.46
CA ALA A 101 -2.54 -22.38 2.31
C ALA A 101 -3.31 -23.69 2.13
N ASN A 102 -3.42 -24.19 0.90
CA ASN A 102 -4.09 -25.45 0.62
C ASN A 102 -3.29 -26.67 1.12
N ALA A 103 -1.96 -26.61 1.04
CA ALA A 103 -1.10 -27.66 1.58
C ALA A 103 -1.13 -27.72 3.11
N LEU A 104 -1.21 -26.56 3.78
CA LEU A 104 -1.32 -26.50 5.24
C LEU A 104 -2.71 -26.93 5.76
N GLY A 105 -3.76 -26.73 4.97
CA GLY A 105 -5.13 -26.98 5.39
C GLY A 105 -5.63 -25.98 6.46
N GLY A 106 -6.87 -26.16 6.91
CA GLY A 106 -7.46 -25.34 7.98
C GLY A 106 -7.56 -23.85 7.66
N THR A 107 -7.64 -23.04 8.70
CA THR A 107 -7.69 -21.58 8.61
C THR A 107 -6.34 -21.03 8.21
N PHE A 108 -6.33 -20.13 7.24
CA PHE A 108 -5.11 -19.45 6.80
C PHE A 108 -5.45 -18.03 6.36
N GLN A 109 -4.80 -17.05 6.98
CA GLN A 109 -4.84 -15.64 6.58
C GLN A 109 -3.42 -15.10 6.43
N TYR A 110 -3.24 -14.13 5.55
CA TYR A 110 -1.95 -13.46 5.30
C TYR A 110 -2.00 -11.95 5.54
N PHE A 111 -3.15 -11.43 5.89
CA PHE A 111 -3.38 -9.99 6.04
C PHE A 111 -2.52 -9.36 7.14
N GLY A 112 -2.30 -10.08 8.23
CA GLY A 112 -1.42 -9.63 9.30
C GLY A 112 0.03 -9.46 8.85
N TRP A 113 0.58 -10.43 8.14
CA TRP A 113 1.94 -10.38 7.60
C TRP A 113 2.09 -9.34 6.50
N PHE A 114 1.09 -9.18 5.64
CA PHE A 114 1.08 -8.11 4.65
C PHE A 114 1.12 -6.74 5.30
N THR A 115 0.31 -6.52 6.34
CA THR A 115 0.27 -5.26 7.07
C THR A 115 1.59 -5.00 7.78
N LEU A 116 2.16 -5.98 8.49
CA LEU A 116 3.48 -5.87 9.11
C LEU A 116 4.55 -5.46 8.08
N THR A 117 4.56 -6.13 6.93
CA THR A 117 5.50 -5.84 5.83
C THR A 117 5.29 -4.42 5.30
N SER A 118 4.04 -3.97 5.18
CA SER A 118 3.73 -2.61 4.75
C SER A 118 4.26 -1.56 5.73
N PHE A 119 4.11 -1.77 7.04
CA PHE A 119 4.70 -0.89 8.06
C PHE A 119 6.23 -0.89 8.02
N ALA A 120 6.85 -2.06 7.86
CA ALA A 120 8.30 -2.17 7.75
C ALA A 120 8.84 -1.42 6.52
N LEU A 121 8.22 -1.62 5.35
CA LEU A 121 8.63 -0.96 4.12
C LEU A 121 8.33 0.54 4.15
N GLN A 122 7.23 0.95 4.76
CA GLN A 122 6.89 2.37 4.96
C GLN A 122 7.98 3.07 5.78
N GLY A 123 8.39 2.48 6.90
CA GLY A 123 9.48 3.00 7.72
C GLY A 123 10.83 2.98 6.98
N GLY A 124 11.13 1.88 6.29
CA GLY A 124 12.36 1.74 5.52
C GLY A 124 12.51 2.80 4.42
N PHE A 125 11.50 2.95 3.55
CA PHE A 125 11.53 3.98 2.50
C PHE A 125 11.40 5.40 3.05
N GLY A 126 10.67 5.60 4.16
CA GLY A 126 10.65 6.86 4.88
C GLY A 126 12.05 7.29 5.33
N ALA A 127 12.80 6.37 5.96
CA ALA A 127 14.18 6.63 6.37
C ALA A 127 15.12 6.91 5.19
N LEU A 128 14.93 6.23 4.05
CA LEU A 128 15.70 6.49 2.84
C LEU A 128 15.41 7.88 2.25
N LEU A 129 14.16 8.28 2.21
CA LEU A 129 13.79 9.63 1.74
C LEU A 129 14.37 10.71 2.63
N CYS A 130 14.27 10.57 3.96
CA CYS A 130 14.92 11.48 4.91
C CYS A 130 16.43 11.50 4.73
N GLY A 131 17.04 10.34 4.46
CA GLY A 131 18.47 10.19 4.21
C GLY A 131 18.98 10.88 2.93
N LEU A 132 18.09 11.25 2.02
CA LEU A 132 18.45 12.11 0.87
C LEU A 132 18.56 13.60 1.26
N LEU A 133 17.92 13.99 2.36
CA LEU A 133 17.90 15.38 2.85
C LEU A 133 18.92 15.61 3.96
N CYS A 134 19.16 14.61 4.79
CA CYS A 134 19.96 14.70 6.00
C CYS A 134 20.81 13.44 6.19
N GLU A 135 22.06 13.61 6.62
CA GLU A 135 22.97 12.48 6.90
C GLU A 135 22.82 11.94 8.33
N SER A 136 22.17 12.67 9.21
CA SER A 136 21.94 12.29 10.61
C SER A 136 21.05 11.07 10.71
N VAL A 137 21.56 9.98 11.29
CA VAL A 137 20.80 8.74 11.52
C VAL A 137 19.60 8.97 12.47
N PRO A 138 19.75 9.72 13.60
CA PRO A 138 18.59 10.03 14.45
C PRO A 138 17.49 10.82 13.73
N ALA A 139 17.88 11.78 12.89
CA ALA A 139 16.89 12.55 12.11
C ALA A 139 16.16 11.66 11.08
N CYS A 140 16.88 10.75 10.40
CA CYS A 140 16.27 9.78 9.50
C CYS A 140 15.32 8.82 10.25
N ALA A 141 15.69 8.40 11.45
CA ALA A 141 14.85 7.56 12.30
C ALA A 141 13.58 8.30 12.76
N ALA A 142 13.70 9.55 13.19
CA ALA A 142 12.54 10.39 13.56
C ALA A 142 11.60 10.60 12.36
N GLY A 143 12.15 10.92 11.18
CA GLY A 143 11.37 11.04 9.96
C GLY A 143 10.69 9.72 9.56
N SER A 144 11.38 8.58 9.72
CA SER A 144 10.82 7.25 9.50
C SER A 144 9.60 6.97 10.40
N LEU A 145 9.65 7.39 11.66
CA LEU A 145 8.52 7.27 12.59
C LEU A 145 7.30 8.08 12.12
N LEU A 146 7.50 9.29 11.58
CA LEU A 146 6.39 10.09 11.04
C LEU A 146 5.70 9.37 9.87
N PHE A 147 6.45 8.65 9.04
CA PHE A 147 5.87 7.85 7.95
C PHE A 147 5.19 6.59 8.44
N SER A 148 5.83 5.81 9.32
CA SER A 148 5.30 4.52 9.77
C SER A 148 4.20 4.66 10.82
N ALA A 149 4.21 5.72 11.64
CA ALA A 149 3.14 6.07 12.55
C ALA A 149 2.11 7.02 11.92
N SER A 150 2.08 7.12 10.59
CA SER A 150 1.10 7.93 9.88
C SER A 150 -0.32 7.48 10.25
N PRO A 151 -1.19 8.39 10.71
CA PRO A 151 -2.57 8.05 11.06
C PRO A 151 -3.34 7.40 9.92
N ILE A 152 -3.07 7.83 8.68
CA ILE A 152 -3.71 7.26 7.48
C ILE A 152 -3.28 5.81 7.28
N LEU A 153 -2.00 5.47 7.50
CA LEU A 153 -1.53 4.09 7.41
C LEU A 153 -2.19 3.22 8.48
N ILE A 154 -2.24 3.69 9.73
CA ILE A 154 -2.87 2.99 10.85
C ILE A 154 -4.36 2.77 10.56
N GLU A 155 -5.07 3.77 10.07
CA GLU A 155 -6.50 3.67 9.79
C GLU A 155 -6.78 2.69 8.64
N ARG A 156 -5.93 2.63 7.62
CA ARG A 156 -6.11 1.74 6.46
C ARG A 156 -5.65 0.29 6.70
N ALA A 157 -4.81 0.03 7.70
CA ALA A 157 -4.10 -1.23 7.88
C ALA A 157 -4.99 -2.49 7.84
N PHE A 158 -6.14 -2.49 8.51
CA PHE A 158 -7.09 -3.60 8.50
C PHE A 158 -8.51 -3.20 8.07
N ARG A 159 -8.71 -1.93 7.68
CA ARG A 159 -9.95 -1.49 7.05
C ARG A 159 -9.89 -1.70 5.54
N HIS A 160 -8.90 -1.12 4.87
CA HIS A 160 -8.60 -1.29 3.45
C HIS A 160 -7.19 -1.82 3.32
N THR A 161 -6.99 -3.08 3.68
CA THR A 161 -5.67 -3.66 3.93
C THR A 161 -4.71 -3.50 2.75
N SER A 162 -5.17 -3.72 1.53
CA SER A 162 -4.38 -3.53 0.31
C SER A 162 -3.87 -2.09 0.15
N LEU A 163 -4.66 -1.08 0.56
CA LEU A 163 -4.28 0.34 0.53
C LEU A 163 -3.27 0.72 1.62
N GLY A 164 -2.97 -0.17 2.56
CA GLY A 164 -1.85 -0.04 3.50
C GLY A 164 -0.47 -0.08 2.83
N ALA A 165 -0.37 -0.50 1.56
CA ALA A 165 0.89 -0.52 0.82
C ALA A 165 1.35 0.86 0.32
N GLN A 166 1.16 1.92 1.11
CA GLN A 166 1.56 3.31 0.77
C GLN A 166 3.07 3.45 0.54
N TRP A 167 3.87 2.52 1.05
CA TRP A 167 5.30 2.44 0.81
C TRP A 167 5.66 2.36 -0.69
N LEU A 168 4.77 1.89 -1.56
CA LEU A 168 4.98 1.88 -3.01
C LEU A 168 5.19 3.31 -3.55
N VAL A 169 4.39 4.26 -3.05
CA VAL A 169 4.54 5.67 -3.42
C VAL A 169 5.85 6.23 -2.87
N LEU A 170 6.22 5.90 -1.62
CA LEU A 170 7.51 6.34 -1.06
C LEU A 170 8.70 5.75 -1.82
N ALA A 171 8.61 4.48 -2.24
CA ALA A 171 9.64 3.83 -3.05
C ALA A 171 9.81 4.50 -4.43
N ALA A 172 8.70 4.84 -5.10
CA ALA A 172 8.73 5.57 -6.35
C ALA A 172 9.35 6.98 -6.17
N LEU A 173 8.93 7.70 -5.14
CA LEU A 173 9.51 9.01 -4.79
C LEU A 173 11.01 8.90 -4.45
N TYR A 174 11.41 7.83 -3.75
CA TYR A 174 12.83 7.59 -3.48
C TYR A 174 13.62 7.40 -4.79
N CYS A 175 13.08 6.64 -5.76
CA CYS A 175 13.72 6.48 -7.07
C CYS A 175 13.87 7.82 -7.79
N TYR A 176 12.81 8.65 -7.79
CA TYR A 176 12.82 9.98 -8.38
C TYR A 176 13.88 10.89 -7.75
N PHE A 177 13.87 11.04 -6.44
CA PHE A 177 14.81 11.92 -5.75
C PHE A 177 16.25 11.41 -5.76
N CYS A 178 16.48 10.08 -5.80
CA CYS A 178 17.79 9.51 -6.04
C CYS A 178 18.34 9.91 -7.42
N GLY A 179 17.52 9.81 -8.46
CA GLY A 179 17.87 10.26 -9.80
C GLY A 179 18.27 11.74 -9.80
N ARG A 180 17.39 12.58 -9.27
CA ARG A 180 17.56 14.04 -9.28
C ARG A 180 18.74 14.54 -8.44
N ARG A 181 18.96 13.97 -7.24
CA ARG A 181 19.99 14.46 -6.30
C ARG A 181 21.34 13.78 -6.47
N GLN A 182 21.36 12.53 -6.92
CA GLN A 182 22.56 11.70 -6.94
C GLN A 182 22.92 11.20 -8.34
N GLY A 183 22.12 11.49 -9.38
CA GLY A 183 22.28 10.93 -10.72
C GLY A 183 22.08 9.41 -10.77
N ARG A 184 21.52 8.80 -9.74
CA ARG A 184 21.35 7.34 -9.62
C ARG A 184 19.90 6.96 -9.89
N TYR A 185 19.58 6.73 -11.13
CA TYR A 185 18.23 6.30 -11.55
C TYR A 185 18.02 4.83 -11.18
N ARG A 186 17.17 4.57 -10.20
CA ARG A 186 16.87 3.22 -9.68
C ARG A 186 15.79 2.53 -10.52
N LEU A 187 15.98 2.45 -11.84
CA LEU A 187 14.97 1.92 -12.76
C LEU A 187 14.51 0.48 -12.42
N PRO A 188 15.38 -0.48 -12.03
CA PRO A 188 14.91 -1.81 -11.65
C PRO A 188 13.97 -1.78 -10.43
N LEU A 189 14.26 -0.92 -9.44
CA LEU A 189 13.38 -0.76 -8.28
C LEU A 189 12.05 -0.11 -8.68
N LEU A 190 12.09 0.91 -9.54
CA LEU A 190 10.88 1.57 -10.03
C LEU A 190 9.99 0.62 -10.83
N PHE A 191 10.58 -0.21 -11.68
CA PHE A 191 9.88 -1.28 -12.39
C PHE A 191 9.21 -2.26 -11.40
N ALA A 192 9.95 -2.74 -10.41
CA ALA A 192 9.41 -3.64 -9.40
C ALA A 192 8.26 -3.00 -8.60
N VAL A 193 8.35 -1.69 -8.30
CA VAL A 193 7.29 -0.93 -7.62
C VAL A 193 6.02 -0.90 -8.46
N ASN A 194 6.10 -0.63 -9.76
CA ASN A 194 4.94 -0.59 -10.65
C ASN A 194 4.30 -1.98 -10.83
N VAL A 195 5.12 -3.02 -10.96
CA VAL A 195 4.66 -4.42 -11.02
C VAL A 195 3.98 -4.85 -9.72
N LEU A 196 4.53 -4.48 -8.56
CA LEU A 196 3.90 -4.76 -7.26
C LEU A 196 2.62 -3.95 -7.08
N ALA A 197 2.58 -2.70 -7.57
CA ALA A 197 1.39 -1.86 -7.49
C ALA A 197 0.18 -2.53 -8.16
N VAL A 198 0.34 -3.06 -9.37
CA VAL A 198 -0.75 -3.77 -10.05
C VAL A 198 -1.16 -5.05 -9.34
N GLY A 199 -0.20 -5.76 -8.74
CA GLY A 199 -0.46 -7.01 -8.03
C GLY A 199 -1.08 -6.84 -6.65
N ILE A 200 -0.89 -5.68 -6.02
CA ILE A 200 -1.41 -5.37 -4.68
C ILE A 200 -2.76 -4.67 -4.80
N HIS A 201 -2.80 -3.50 -5.41
CA HIS A 201 -4.03 -2.74 -5.60
C HIS A 201 -3.91 -1.74 -6.76
N PRO A 202 -4.84 -1.75 -7.73
CA PRO A 202 -4.72 -0.94 -8.95
C PRO A 202 -4.70 0.59 -8.69
N TYR A 203 -5.17 1.09 -7.54
CA TYR A 203 -5.10 2.52 -7.21
C TYR A 203 -3.67 3.03 -7.06
N PHE A 204 -2.70 2.17 -6.76
CA PHE A 204 -1.31 2.59 -6.71
C PHE A 204 -0.70 2.82 -8.09
N LEU A 205 -1.23 2.21 -9.15
CA LEU A 205 -0.72 2.39 -10.50
C LEU A 205 -0.66 3.86 -10.94
N PRO A 206 -1.77 4.63 -10.95
CA PRO A 206 -1.72 6.02 -11.36
C PRO A 206 -0.75 6.85 -10.48
N MET A 207 -0.64 6.55 -9.19
CA MET A 207 0.26 7.25 -8.28
C MET A 207 1.73 6.99 -8.60
N THR A 208 2.12 5.71 -8.76
CA THR A 208 3.51 5.33 -9.07
C THR A 208 3.89 5.68 -10.50
N TYR A 209 2.95 5.59 -11.46
CA TYR A 209 3.18 6.01 -12.85
C TYR A 209 3.31 7.53 -12.98
N ALA A 210 2.60 8.33 -12.21
CA ALA A 210 2.81 9.78 -12.20
C ALA A 210 4.27 10.12 -11.83
N VAL A 211 4.81 9.46 -10.82
CA VAL A 211 6.22 9.62 -10.41
C VAL A 211 7.18 9.06 -11.47
N THR A 212 6.85 7.88 -12.04
CA THR A 212 7.63 7.26 -13.11
C THR A 212 7.73 8.17 -14.33
N LEU A 213 6.61 8.72 -14.78
CA LEU A 213 6.56 9.66 -15.90
C LEU A 213 7.36 10.93 -15.61
N ALA A 214 7.22 11.50 -14.41
CA ALA A 214 8.00 12.67 -14.00
C ALA A 214 9.50 12.38 -14.06
N LEU A 215 9.96 11.22 -13.54
CA LEU A 215 11.36 10.82 -13.59
C LEU A 215 11.86 10.65 -15.03
N LEU A 216 11.11 9.92 -15.85
CA LEU A 216 11.50 9.62 -17.23
C LEU A 216 11.51 10.87 -18.11
N LEU A 217 10.53 11.77 -17.94
CA LEU A 217 10.47 13.04 -18.66
C LEU A 217 11.62 13.97 -18.24
N GLU A 218 11.86 14.12 -16.93
CA GLU A 218 13.00 14.92 -16.45
C GLU A 218 14.32 14.38 -16.99
N TYR A 219 14.51 13.05 -16.96
CA TYR A 219 15.70 12.43 -17.54
C TYR A 219 15.83 12.73 -19.05
N ALA A 220 14.75 12.51 -19.82
CA ALA A 220 14.75 12.67 -21.26
C ALA A 220 15.07 14.11 -21.68
N VAL A 221 14.48 15.10 -20.99
CA VAL A 221 14.70 16.53 -21.26
C VAL A 221 16.11 16.93 -20.86
N THR A 222 16.58 16.56 -19.65
CA THR A 222 17.88 16.94 -19.13
C THR A 222 19.03 16.36 -19.96
N HIS A 223 18.94 15.09 -20.35
CA HIS A 223 19.98 14.38 -21.09
C HIS A 223 19.77 14.40 -22.60
N LYS A 224 18.66 14.98 -23.09
CA LYS A 224 18.26 14.97 -24.52
C LYS A 224 18.23 13.55 -25.12
N ARG A 225 17.81 12.56 -24.32
CA ARG A 225 17.75 11.13 -24.70
C ARG A 225 16.36 10.58 -24.40
N TRP A 226 15.61 10.30 -25.46
CA TRP A 226 14.21 9.87 -25.36
C TRP A 226 14.02 8.36 -25.48
N THR A 227 14.89 7.67 -26.24
CA THR A 227 14.74 6.25 -26.56
C THR A 227 14.76 5.36 -25.31
N GLY A 228 15.74 5.55 -24.42
CA GLY A 228 15.83 4.74 -23.18
C GLY A 228 14.59 4.86 -22.30
N PRO A 229 14.16 6.09 -21.94
CA PRO A 229 12.90 6.31 -21.22
C PRO A 229 11.67 5.73 -21.91
N ALA A 230 11.55 5.86 -23.22
CA ALA A 230 10.41 5.32 -23.99
C ALA A 230 10.40 3.79 -23.97
N VAL A 231 11.55 3.13 -24.14
CA VAL A 231 11.68 1.67 -24.05
C VAL A 231 11.35 1.19 -22.64
N PHE A 232 11.88 1.83 -21.61
CA PHE A 232 11.56 1.48 -20.23
C PHE A 232 10.06 1.58 -19.98
N LEU A 233 9.44 2.71 -20.33
CA LEU A 233 8.00 2.91 -20.15
C LEU A 233 7.17 1.87 -20.92
N GLY A 234 7.54 1.57 -22.15
CA GLY A 234 6.86 0.56 -22.97
C GLY A 234 6.93 -0.84 -22.37
N CYS A 235 8.11 -1.25 -21.89
CA CYS A 235 8.29 -2.54 -21.21
C CYS A 235 7.52 -2.60 -19.88
N ASP A 236 7.57 -1.54 -19.12
CA ASP A 236 6.90 -1.45 -17.82
C ASP A 236 5.37 -1.50 -17.97
N LEU A 237 4.81 -0.73 -18.90
CA LEU A 237 3.38 -0.76 -19.22
C LEU A 237 2.95 -2.14 -19.75
N ALA A 238 3.74 -2.75 -20.64
CA ALA A 238 3.42 -4.08 -21.16
C ALA A 238 3.41 -5.12 -20.04
N CYS A 239 4.41 -5.09 -19.16
CA CYS A 239 4.53 -6.02 -18.06
C CYS A 239 3.38 -5.88 -17.04
N THR A 240 3.06 -4.65 -16.64
CA THR A 240 1.96 -4.36 -15.71
C THR A 240 0.59 -4.69 -16.31
N ALA A 241 0.40 -4.44 -17.62
CA ALA A 241 -0.83 -4.81 -18.33
C ALA A 241 -1.01 -6.33 -18.42
N VAL A 242 0.05 -7.06 -18.79
CA VAL A 242 0.02 -8.53 -18.86
C VAL A 242 -0.23 -9.13 -17.48
N LEU A 243 0.46 -8.63 -16.43
CA LEU A 243 0.24 -9.11 -15.07
C LEU A 243 -1.20 -8.81 -14.59
N GLY A 244 -1.68 -7.59 -14.82
CA GLY A 244 -3.05 -7.21 -14.46
C GLY A 244 -4.10 -8.09 -15.15
N TRP A 245 -3.92 -8.37 -16.43
CA TRP A 245 -4.77 -9.29 -17.17
C TRP A 245 -4.70 -10.72 -16.60
N ALA A 246 -3.50 -11.23 -16.35
CA ALA A 246 -3.29 -12.56 -15.79
C ALA A 246 -3.88 -12.70 -14.37
N LEU A 247 -3.84 -11.66 -13.56
CA LEU A 247 -4.46 -11.61 -12.23
C LEU A 247 -5.98 -11.33 -12.29
N GLY A 248 -6.55 -11.10 -13.47
CA GLY A 248 -7.98 -10.91 -13.63
C GLY A 248 -8.52 -9.52 -13.28
N LEU A 249 -7.68 -8.47 -13.31
CA LEU A 249 -8.14 -7.10 -13.07
C LEU A 249 -9.13 -6.59 -14.13
N LEU A 250 -9.09 -7.19 -15.33
CA LEU A 250 -10.01 -6.86 -16.43
C LEU A 250 -11.20 -7.84 -16.51
N TYR A 251 -11.29 -8.78 -15.57
CA TYR A 251 -12.33 -9.81 -15.59
C TYR A 251 -13.62 -9.25 -14.98
N GLY A 252 -14.70 -9.42 -15.70
CA GLY A 252 -16.01 -9.02 -15.24
C GLY A 252 -16.09 -7.50 -15.07
N THR A 253 -16.14 -6.77 -16.19
CA THR A 253 -16.51 -5.36 -16.15
C THR A 253 -17.82 -5.24 -15.41
N ALA A 254 -17.77 -4.73 -14.20
CA ALA A 254 -18.96 -4.49 -13.42
C ALA A 254 -19.85 -3.53 -14.22
N THR A 255 -20.94 -4.04 -14.73
CA THR A 255 -22.09 -3.24 -15.08
C THR A 255 -22.72 -2.74 -13.77
N SER A 256 -21.91 -2.14 -12.93
CA SER A 256 -22.43 -1.44 -11.78
C SER A 256 -23.10 -0.18 -12.30
N GLY A 257 -24.42 -0.23 -12.38
CA GLY A 257 -25.23 0.98 -12.36
C GLY A 257 -25.04 1.71 -11.04
N GLY A 258 -23.77 1.84 -10.58
CA GLY A 258 -23.41 2.62 -9.42
C GLY A 258 -23.81 4.05 -9.68
N GLN A 259 -24.75 4.55 -8.93
CA GLN A 259 -25.02 5.98 -8.90
C GLN A 259 -23.69 6.69 -8.65
N ALA A 260 -23.42 7.71 -9.44
CA ALA A 260 -22.25 8.56 -9.23
C ALA A 260 -22.40 9.21 -7.84
N LEU A 261 -21.70 8.66 -6.85
CA LEU A 261 -21.67 9.17 -5.48
C LEU A 261 -20.64 10.31 -5.34
N TYR A 262 -20.55 11.17 -6.36
CA TYR A 262 -19.67 12.34 -6.32
C TYR A 262 -20.00 13.19 -5.10
N GLY A 263 -18.99 13.47 -4.28
CA GLY A 263 -19.15 14.22 -3.04
C GLY A 263 -19.63 13.41 -1.83
N TYR A 264 -20.10 12.18 -2.01
CA TYR A 264 -20.56 11.35 -0.89
C TYR A 264 -19.43 11.00 0.10
N PHE A 265 -18.21 10.74 -0.41
CA PHE A 265 -17.03 10.45 0.38
C PHE A 265 -16.13 11.68 0.56
N SER A 266 -16.70 12.87 0.55
CA SER A 266 -15.95 14.13 0.65
C SER A 266 -15.30 14.28 2.01
N MET A 267 -14.04 14.77 2.01
CA MET A 267 -13.30 15.11 3.20
C MET A 267 -13.83 16.42 3.82
N ASN A 268 -14.01 16.43 5.14
CA ASN A 268 -14.22 17.67 5.88
C ASN A 268 -12.90 18.43 5.99
N LEU A 269 -12.93 19.76 5.86
CA LEU A 269 -11.71 20.58 5.95
C LEU A 269 -10.97 20.42 7.28
N ASN A 270 -11.69 20.22 8.38
CA ASN A 270 -11.11 19.99 9.69
C ASN A 270 -10.53 18.58 9.87
N ALA A 271 -10.71 17.65 8.93
CA ALA A 271 -10.16 16.31 8.98
C ALA A 271 -8.61 16.30 9.01
N LEU A 272 -7.97 17.36 8.52
CA LEU A 272 -6.50 17.46 8.54
C LEU A 272 -5.93 17.54 9.96
N TRP A 273 -6.65 18.10 10.92
CA TRP A 273 -6.21 18.25 12.32
C TRP A 273 -7.10 17.57 13.35
N ASN A 274 -8.30 17.15 12.98
CA ASN A 274 -9.22 16.45 13.87
C ASN A 274 -9.34 14.96 13.45
N PRO A 275 -8.78 14.01 14.26
CA PRO A 275 -8.87 12.59 13.97
C PRO A 275 -10.22 11.97 14.34
N ALA A 276 -11.17 12.75 14.87
CA ALA A 276 -12.45 12.22 15.33
C ALA A 276 -13.28 11.71 14.15
N GLY A 277 -12.99 10.49 13.75
CA GLY A 277 -13.81 9.67 12.86
C GLY A 277 -14.69 8.74 13.66
N VAL A 278 -15.79 8.29 13.07
CA VAL A 278 -16.64 7.23 13.62
C VAL A 278 -15.87 5.92 13.49
N ASN A 279 -15.69 5.20 14.59
CA ASN A 279 -15.09 3.86 14.64
C ASN A 279 -13.62 3.75 14.22
N GLY A 280 -12.84 4.85 14.21
CA GLY A 280 -11.41 4.81 13.92
C GLY A 280 -10.58 4.30 15.10
N VAL A 281 -9.38 3.79 14.79
CA VAL A 281 -8.35 3.46 15.81
C VAL A 281 -7.89 4.73 16.53
N LEU A 282 -7.95 5.87 15.82
CA LEU A 282 -7.50 7.16 16.30
C LEU A 282 -8.69 8.11 16.50
N TYR A 283 -8.76 8.71 17.66
CA TYR A 283 -9.74 9.73 18.00
C TYR A 283 -9.14 10.80 18.92
N SER A 284 -9.74 11.99 18.94
CA SER A 284 -9.36 13.03 19.87
C SER A 284 -10.28 13.02 21.10
N ARG A 285 -9.70 13.15 22.29
CA ARG A 285 -10.45 13.37 23.52
C ARG A 285 -10.82 14.84 23.75
N PHE A 286 -10.17 15.75 23.02
CA PHE A 286 -10.29 17.19 23.22
C PHE A 286 -11.14 17.86 22.14
N LEU A 287 -11.20 17.29 20.94
CA LEU A 287 -11.94 17.83 19.82
C LEU A 287 -13.28 17.08 19.71
N PRO A 288 -14.37 17.79 19.37
CA PRO A 288 -15.66 17.16 19.17
C PRO A 288 -15.60 16.19 17.99
N ALA A 289 -16.45 15.17 18.02
CA ALA A 289 -16.63 14.29 16.89
C ALA A 289 -16.97 15.10 15.63
N GLN A 290 -16.40 14.69 14.49
CA GLN A 290 -16.77 15.31 13.22
C GLN A 290 -18.20 14.97 12.88
N ASN A 291 -18.92 15.95 12.35
CA ASN A 291 -20.24 15.70 11.79
C ASN A 291 -20.06 14.93 10.47
N GLN A 292 -20.42 13.67 10.48
CA GLN A 292 -20.27 12.79 9.34
C GLN A 292 -21.64 12.55 8.69
N VAL A 293 -21.76 12.98 7.46
CA VAL A 293 -22.90 12.72 6.59
C VAL A 293 -22.47 11.89 5.39
N GLY A 294 -23.28 10.95 5.00
CA GLY A 294 -22.96 10.05 3.89
C GLY A 294 -21.72 9.18 4.19
N GLY A 295 -20.78 9.14 3.24
CA GLY A 295 -19.56 8.35 3.32
C GLY A 295 -18.34 9.11 3.89
N ASN A 296 -18.50 10.26 4.51
CA ASN A 296 -17.38 11.09 5.01
C ASN A 296 -16.44 10.35 5.99
N TYR A 297 -16.93 9.29 6.64
CA TYR A 297 -16.11 8.43 7.50
C TYR A 297 -14.91 7.81 6.77
N ASP A 298 -15.02 7.58 5.47
CA ASP A 298 -13.95 7.03 4.64
C ASP A 298 -12.93 8.09 4.19
N ALA A 299 -13.26 9.36 4.34
CA ALA A 299 -12.39 10.48 3.99
C ALA A 299 -11.47 10.90 5.16
N PHE A 300 -10.99 9.94 5.93
CA PHE A 300 -10.02 10.18 7.01
C PHE A 300 -8.69 10.71 6.46
N ALA A 301 -8.34 11.94 6.86
CA ALA A 301 -7.18 12.64 6.32
C ALA A 301 -6.32 13.30 7.42
N TYR A 302 -6.41 12.84 8.65
CA TYR A 302 -5.66 13.40 9.78
C TYR A 302 -4.14 13.26 9.56
N LEU A 303 -3.43 14.40 9.61
CA LEU A 303 -2.00 14.47 9.35
C LEU A 303 -1.15 13.85 10.47
N GLY A 304 -1.69 13.77 11.68
CA GLY A 304 -0.95 13.34 12.86
C GLY A 304 -0.35 14.50 13.63
N LEU A 305 -0.37 14.39 14.97
CA LEU A 305 0.14 15.44 15.85
C LEU A 305 1.61 15.77 15.59
N GLY A 306 2.45 14.76 15.31
CA GLY A 306 3.85 14.95 14.99
C GLY A 306 4.08 15.81 13.75
N VAL A 307 3.30 15.59 12.69
CA VAL A 307 3.35 16.42 11.47
C VAL A 307 2.84 17.82 11.76
N LEU A 308 1.71 17.95 12.48
CA LEU A 308 1.14 19.26 12.81
C LEU A 308 2.08 20.14 13.65
N ILE A 309 2.83 19.54 14.58
CA ILE A 309 3.85 20.27 15.36
C ILE A 309 5.06 20.66 14.50
N ALA A 310 5.39 19.87 13.48
CA ALA A 310 6.52 20.12 12.59
C ALA A 310 6.20 21.11 11.45
N LEU A 311 4.93 21.44 11.23
CA LEU A 311 4.54 22.46 10.27
C LEU A 311 4.94 23.84 10.80
N PRO A 312 5.52 24.74 9.94
CA PRO A 312 5.93 26.08 10.33
C PRO A 312 4.74 27.00 10.67
#